data_057ee0aeac22031ba74da7ab880e9e22
#
_entry.id   057ee0aeac22031ba74da7ab880e9e22
#
_cell.length_a   1.000
_cell.length_b   1.000
_cell.length_c   1.000
_cell.angle_alpha   90.00
_cell.angle_beta   90.00
_cell.angle_gamma   90.00
#
_symmetry.space_group_name_H-M   'P 1'
#
loop_
_entity.id
_entity.type
_entity.pdbx_description
1 polymer ?
#
loop_
_entity_poly.entity_id
_entity_poly.type
_entity_poly.pdbx_seq_one_letter_code
_entity_poly.pdbx_strand_id
1 'polypeptide(L)'
;MSLARSASRAFIVLFLALPVAALSACGSEDPQKLINETFSGGKNVRSGKVDVSVRVTPHGSPQFSQPFVLRVTGPIQSQGKGNPPKFDLGLSVSANGRSLSAAAVSTGQAGYVRVQGAAYQLSSSTFAMLKQAYVQAQARTQQAKTGSQQTTPAALGINPRTWLKDAKTEGSDEVGGVDSDHVSATIDVPKMLADVNTALAKVHAKGLPQAQQLPSSITPEQQKRITDAVKNASFDFWTGKDDKILRRLLVKLNFQVPPSERSTARGVTGGDLGFDYQITELNQPQQVSAPANAKPFSQLGPALRSLVGGGAGAGGAPGAGAGGAPGGAGTPGAGASGGTAPSPAAQEAYVRCVQQAGGDLAKAQSCAALIRR
;
A
#
# COMPACT_ATOMS: atom_id res chain seq x y z
N MET A 1 37.26 86.01 -22.61
CA MET A 1 36.92 87.09 -21.67
C MET A 1 35.89 86.48 -20.73
N SER A 2 36.39 86.18 -19.59
CA SER A 2 36.16 86.93 -18.34
C SER A 2 34.93 86.49 -17.58
N LEU A 3 35.14 85.72 -16.47
CA LEU A 3 34.85 85.98 -15.06
C LEU A 3 33.35 85.94 -14.71
N ALA A 4 32.84 85.45 -13.62
CA ALA A 4 33.36 85.19 -12.29
C ALA A 4 32.32 84.45 -11.44
N ARG A 5 32.74 83.63 -10.55
CA ARG A 5 32.37 83.38 -9.16
C ARG A 5 30.94 83.79 -8.71
N SER A 6 30.17 82.82 -8.12
CA SER A 6 29.73 83.06 -6.73
C SER A 6 29.26 81.75 -6.09
N ALA A 7 29.79 81.53 -4.87
CA ALA A 7 29.41 80.39 -3.99
C ALA A 7 28.14 80.70 -3.24
N SER A 8 27.27 79.69 -3.11
CA SER A 8 26.25 79.72 -2.05
C SER A 8 26.06 78.30 -1.48
N ARG A 9 26.36 78.21 -0.22
CA ARG A 9 26.20 77.09 0.64
C ARG A 9 24.65 76.82 0.82
N ALA A 10 24.21 75.70 0.43
CA ALA A 10 22.90 75.21 0.81
C ALA A 10 23.01 73.86 1.53
N PHE A 11 22.56 73.84 2.74
CA PHE A 11 22.45 72.74 3.67
C PHE A 11 21.66 71.58 3.01
N ILE A 12 22.28 70.43 2.84
CA ILE A 12 21.57 69.18 2.49
C ILE A 12 21.20 68.49 3.81
N VAL A 13 19.95 68.60 4.20
CA VAL A 13 19.32 67.78 5.25
C VAL A 13 19.10 66.40 4.65
N LEU A 14 19.99 65.48 5.03
CA LEU A 14 19.86 64.06 4.66
C LEU A 14 18.78 63.43 5.50
N PHE A 15 17.55 63.31 4.95
CA PHE A 15 16.47 62.49 5.49
C PHE A 15 16.85 61.01 5.27
N LEU A 16 17.36 60.36 6.32
CA LEU A 16 17.54 58.92 6.37
C LEU A 16 16.15 58.28 6.48
N ALA A 17 15.51 58.00 5.35
CA ALA A 17 14.34 57.13 5.30
C ALA A 17 14.84 55.70 5.47
N LEU A 18 14.73 55.17 6.72
CA LEU A 18 14.81 53.72 6.93
C LEU A 18 13.62 53.08 6.21
N PRO A 19 13.86 52.13 5.27
CA PRO A 19 12.79 51.24 4.86
C PRO A 19 12.49 50.34 6.08
N VAL A 20 11.37 50.54 6.73
CA VAL A 20 10.74 49.54 7.55
C VAL A 20 10.43 48.38 6.58
N ALA A 21 11.32 47.43 6.50
CA ALA A 21 11.01 46.13 5.94
C ALA A 21 9.89 45.55 6.82
N ALA A 22 8.65 45.69 6.36
CA ALA A 22 7.57 44.89 6.86
C ALA A 22 7.97 43.43 6.59
N LEU A 23 8.59 42.79 7.57
CA LEU A 23 8.61 41.35 7.67
C LEU A 23 7.15 40.94 7.68
N SER A 24 6.61 40.68 6.49
CA SER A 24 5.41 39.90 6.33
C SER A 24 5.74 38.57 7.02
N ALA A 25 5.37 38.47 8.31
CA ALA A 25 5.25 37.20 8.96
C ALA A 25 4.23 36.42 8.10
N CYS A 26 4.73 35.60 7.17
CA CYS A 26 3.96 34.52 6.60
C CYS A 26 3.56 33.66 7.80
N GLY A 27 2.41 33.97 8.40
CA GLY A 27 1.84 33.17 9.46
C GLY A 27 1.67 31.76 8.90
N SER A 28 2.43 30.82 9.45
CA SER A 28 2.21 29.40 9.14
C SER A 28 0.75 29.09 9.45
N GLU A 29 0.07 28.44 8.50
CA GLU A 29 -1.33 28.05 8.70
C GLU A 29 -1.44 27.11 9.90
N ASP A 30 -2.53 27.21 10.66
CA ASP A 30 -2.76 26.38 11.85
C ASP A 30 -2.70 24.89 11.49
N PRO A 31 -1.81 24.08 12.11
CA PRO A 31 -1.65 22.68 11.81
C PRO A 31 -2.94 21.88 12.04
N GLN A 32 -3.76 22.22 13.02
CA GLN A 32 -5.05 21.53 13.24
C GLN A 32 -6.05 21.84 12.13
N LYS A 33 -6.05 23.06 11.61
CA LYS A 33 -6.85 23.42 10.45
C LYS A 33 -6.40 22.61 9.23
N LEU A 34 -5.11 22.55 8.94
CA LEU A 34 -4.55 21.76 7.84
C LEU A 34 -4.88 20.27 7.96
N ILE A 35 -4.76 19.67 9.15
CA ILE A 35 -5.17 18.28 9.41
C ILE A 35 -6.65 18.09 9.09
N ASN A 36 -7.52 18.97 9.57
CA ASN A 36 -8.95 18.84 9.37
C ASN A 36 -9.34 19.02 7.91
N GLU A 37 -8.76 19.97 7.20
CA GLU A 37 -9.05 20.23 5.79
C GLU A 37 -8.51 19.12 4.89
N THR A 38 -7.29 18.65 5.13
CA THR A 38 -6.68 17.59 4.32
C THR A 38 -7.42 16.26 4.45
N PHE A 39 -7.75 15.88 5.68
CA PHE A 39 -8.42 14.61 5.95
C PHE A 39 -9.95 14.70 6.03
N SER A 40 -10.52 15.85 5.65
CA SER A 40 -11.96 15.96 5.43
C SER A 40 -12.38 15.13 4.22
N GLY A 41 -13.53 14.49 4.28
CA GLY A 41 -14.10 13.78 3.13
C GLY A 41 -14.49 14.73 2.00
N GLY A 42 -14.75 14.17 0.80
CA GLY A 42 -15.29 14.93 -0.33
C GLY A 42 -14.27 15.47 -1.33
N LYS A 43 -12.97 15.22 -1.12
CA LYS A 43 -11.94 15.59 -2.10
C LYS A 43 -12.11 14.81 -3.39
N ASN A 44 -12.06 15.53 -4.52
CA ASN A 44 -12.30 14.95 -5.84
C ASN A 44 -10.97 14.53 -6.49
N VAL A 45 -10.54 13.33 -6.19
CA VAL A 45 -9.37 12.70 -6.83
C VAL A 45 -9.87 11.76 -7.92
N ARG A 46 -9.63 12.11 -9.18
CA ARG A 46 -10.06 11.33 -10.35
C ARG A 46 -8.94 10.54 -10.98
N SER A 47 -7.71 11.03 -10.88
CA SER A 47 -6.52 10.42 -11.47
C SER A 47 -5.27 10.86 -10.75
N GLY A 48 -4.18 10.14 -10.98
CA GLY A 48 -2.84 10.45 -10.50
C GLY A 48 -1.91 9.27 -10.64
N LYS A 49 -0.64 9.49 -10.37
CA LYS A 49 0.37 8.45 -10.18
C LYS A 49 0.59 8.26 -8.69
N VAL A 50 0.31 7.06 -8.20
CA VAL A 50 0.55 6.69 -6.80
C VAL A 50 1.91 6.04 -6.64
N ASP A 51 2.53 6.30 -5.50
CA ASP A 51 3.72 5.61 -5.01
C ASP A 51 3.51 5.33 -3.52
N VAL A 52 3.40 4.06 -3.18
CA VAL A 52 3.18 3.61 -1.80
C VAL A 52 4.27 2.63 -1.45
N SER A 53 4.98 2.87 -0.36
CA SER A 53 5.97 1.93 0.12
C SER A 53 5.85 1.65 1.61
N VAL A 54 6.09 0.40 1.98
CA VAL A 54 6.29 -0.04 3.36
C VAL A 54 7.71 -0.59 3.45
N ARG A 55 8.46 -0.08 4.40
CA ARG A 55 9.83 -0.53 4.68
C ARG A 55 9.92 -0.99 6.13
N VAL A 56 10.44 -2.17 6.34
CA VAL A 56 10.79 -2.69 7.67
C VAL A 56 12.27 -3.00 7.69
N THR A 57 13.01 -2.35 8.57
CA THR A 57 14.46 -2.56 8.75
C THR A 57 14.68 -3.16 10.13
N PRO A 58 14.84 -4.49 10.25
CA PRO A 58 15.14 -5.13 11.52
C PRO A 58 16.58 -4.83 11.96
N HIS A 59 16.81 -4.78 13.28
CA HIS A 59 18.11 -4.60 13.89
C HIS A 59 18.51 -5.81 14.75
N GLY A 60 19.81 -6.08 14.85
CA GLY A 60 20.38 -7.06 15.78
C GLY A 60 20.38 -8.52 15.32
N SER A 61 19.65 -8.89 14.27
CA SER A 61 19.61 -10.25 13.76
C SER A 61 20.40 -10.41 12.47
N PRO A 62 21.41 -11.30 12.40
CA PRO A 62 22.12 -11.59 11.15
C PRO A 62 21.23 -12.18 10.06
N GLN A 63 20.16 -12.88 10.45
CA GLN A 63 19.20 -13.48 9.51
C GLN A 63 18.33 -12.46 8.80
N PHE A 64 18.14 -11.28 9.39
CA PHE A 64 17.33 -10.18 8.88
C PHE A 64 18.18 -8.92 8.71
N SER A 65 19.36 -9.05 8.06
CA SER A 65 20.29 -7.94 7.87
C SER A 65 19.87 -6.96 6.77
N GLN A 66 18.92 -7.35 5.91
CA GLN A 66 18.42 -6.53 4.82
C GLN A 66 16.99 -6.07 5.11
N PRO A 67 16.62 -4.84 4.70
CA PRO A 67 15.27 -4.38 4.87
C PRO A 67 14.29 -5.19 4.01
N PHE A 68 13.09 -5.41 4.56
CA PHE A 68 11.92 -5.80 3.78
C PHE A 68 11.28 -4.54 3.20
N VAL A 69 11.05 -4.52 1.89
CA VAL A 69 10.40 -3.41 1.19
C VAL A 69 9.26 -3.93 0.34
N LEU A 70 8.07 -3.40 0.58
CA LEU A 70 6.91 -3.55 -0.28
C LEU A 70 6.67 -2.20 -0.95
N ARG A 71 6.53 -2.15 -2.29
CA ARG A 71 6.21 -0.92 -2.99
C ARG A 71 5.17 -1.16 -4.05
N VAL A 72 4.20 -0.25 -4.13
CA VAL A 72 3.16 -0.21 -5.17
C VAL A 72 3.24 1.13 -5.87
N THR A 73 3.42 1.10 -7.20
CA THR A 73 3.55 2.34 -7.98
C THR A 73 2.74 2.26 -9.26
N GLY A 74 2.26 3.39 -9.73
CA GLY A 74 1.70 3.50 -11.06
C GLY A 74 0.51 4.45 -11.20
N PRO A 75 0.05 4.65 -12.44
CA PRO A 75 -1.08 5.51 -12.74
C PRO A 75 -2.42 4.87 -12.38
N ILE A 76 -3.34 5.71 -11.92
CA ILE A 76 -4.75 5.37 -11.70
C ILE A 76 -5.62 6.45 -12.32
N GLN A 77 -6.69 6.06 -13.02
CA GLN A 77 -7.68 6.99 -13.55
C GLN A 77 -9.09 6.42 -13.41
N SER A 78 -9.95 7.18 -12.74
CA SER A 78 -11.39 6.89 -12.64
C SER A 78 -12.07 7.05 -14.00
N GLN A 79 -13.00 6.17 -14.32
CA GLN A 79 -13.86 6.27 -15.49
C GLN A 79 -15.32 6.64 -15.12
N GLY A 80 -15.52 7.16 -13.91
CA GLY A 80 -16.83 7.48 -13.38
C GLY A 80 -17.55 6.30 -12.75
N LYS A 81 -18.81 6.55 -12.36
CA LYS A 81 -19.63 5.56 -11.64
C LYS A 81 -19.91 4.33 -12.52
N GLY A 82 -19.83 3.15 -11.92
CA GLY A 82 -20.17 1.87 -12.59
C GLY A 82 -19.09 1.35 -13.54
N ASN A 83 -18.03 2.10 -13.80
CA ASN A 83 -16.94 1.66 -14.65
C ASN A 83 -15.68 1.38 -13.83
N PRO A 84 -14.99 0.23 -14.05
CA PRO A 84 -13.71 -0.03 -13.41
C PRO A 84 -12.70 1.06 -13.77
N PRO A 85 -11.84 1.48 -12.84
CA PRO A 85 -10.79 2.44 -13.15
C PRO A 85 -9.79 1.85 -14.14
N LYS A 86 -9.14 2.72 -14.92
CA LYS A 86 -7.91 2.38 -15.62
C LYS A 86 -6.76 2.47 -14.61
N PHE A 87 -5.86 1.52 -14.64
CA PHE A 87 -4.64 1.56 -13.83
C PHE A 87 -3.56 0.62 -14.40
N ASP A 88 -2.32 0.95 -14.11
CA ASP A 88 -1.17 0.07 -14.30
C ASP A 88 -0.35 0.13 -13.00
N LEU A 89 -0.65 -0.77 -12.07
CA LEU A 89 -0.06 -0.80 -10.74
C LEU A 89 1.00 -1.89 -10.64
N GLY A 90 2.25 -1.47 -10.58
CA GLY A 90 3.38 -2.34 -10.28
C GLY A 90 3.51 -2.59 -8.79
N LEU A 91 3.69 -3.85 -8.42
CA LEU A 91 4.03 -4.31 -7.08
C LEU A 91 5.46 -4.84 -7.09
N SER A 92 6.29 -4.37 -6.18
CA SER A 92 7.60 -4.95 -5.92
C SER A 92 7.74 -5.33 -4.44
N VAL A 93 8.32 -6.50 -4.21
CA VAL A 93 8.65 -6.99 -2.87
C VAL A 93 10.13 -7.31 -2.86
N SER A 94 10.88 -6.71 -1.94
CA SER A 94 12.29 -7.02 -1.74
C SER A 94 12.49 -7.53 -0.31
N ALA A 95 13.18 -8.66 -0.19
CA ALA A 95 13.55 -9.27 1.09
C ALA A 95 14.86 -10.06 0.93
N ASN A 96 15.78 -9.92 1.86
CA ASN A 96 17.05 -10.66 1.89
C ASN A 96 17.82 -10.61 0.56
N GLY A 97 17.89 -9.44 -0.08
CA GLY A 97 18.58 -9.23 -1.34
C GLY A 97 17.88 -9.83 -2.58
N ARG A 98 16.71 -10.42 -2.43
CA ARG A 98 15.89 -10.92 -3.54
C ARG A 98 14.72 -9.98 -3.77
N SER A 99 14.33 -9.80 -5.04
CA SER A 99 13.15 -9.01 -5.39
C SER A 99 12.21 -9.79 -6.29
N LEU A 100 10.94 -9.62 -6.06
CA LEU A 100 9.85 -10.12 -6.88
C LEU A 100 9.06 -8.93 -7.40
N SER A 101 8.71 -8.93 -8.68
CA SER A 101 7.85 -7.92 -9.28
C SER A 101 6.62 -8.55 -9.94
N ALA A 102 5.50 -7.90 -9.74
CA ALA A 102 4.24 -8.19 -10.41
C ALA A 102 3.55 -6.86 -10.76
N ALA A 103 2.58 -6.90 -11.65
CA ALA A 103 1.72 -5.75 -11.88
C ALA A 103 0.30 -6.20 -12.21
N ALA A 104 -0.66 -5.38 -11.84
CA ALA A 104 -2.04 -5.50 -12.28
C ALA A 104 -2.37 -4.32 -13.19
N VAL A 105 -2.94 -4.61 -14.37
CA VAL A 105 -3.30 -3.59 -15.35
C VAL A 105 -4.78 -3.71 -15.67
N SER A 106 -5.48 -2.59 -15.65
CA SER A 106 -6.86 -2.47 -16.10
C SER A 106 -6.96 -1.36 -17.14
N THR A 107 -7.41 -1.69 -18.33
CA THR A 107 -7.75 -0.68 -19.35
C THR A 107 -9.20 -0.17 -19.19
N GLY A 108 -9.93 -0.70 -18.19
CA GLY A 108 -11.37 -0.47 -18.02
C GLY A 108 -12.26 -1.38 -18.86
N GLN A 109 -11.68 -2.04 -19.88
CA GLN A 109 -12.37 -3.01 -20.74
C GLN A 109 -11.74 -4.42 -20.67
N ALA A 110 -10.46 -4.50 -20.29
CA ALA A 110 -9.71 -5.74 -20.12
C ALA A 110 -8.77 -5.63 -18.93
N GLY A 111 -8.46 -6.76 -18.32
CA GLY A 111 -7.53 -6.89 -17.22
C GLY A 111 -6.33 -7.75 -17.58
N TYR A 112 -5.18 -7.40 -17.01
CA TYR A 112 -3.93 -8.11 -17.23
C TYR A 112 -3.17 -8.24 -15.92
N VAL A 113 -2.35 -9.28 -15.83
CA VAL A 113 -1.36 -9.46 -14.77
C VAL A 113 0.00 -9.56 -15.41
N ARG A 114 0.99 -8.85 -14.90
CA ARG A 114 2.40 -9.03 -15.28
C ARG A 114 3.14 -9.68 -14.11
N VAL A 115 3.97 -10.67 -14.41
CA VAL A 115 4.84 -11.33 -13.44
C VAL A 115 6.20 -11.48 -14.07
N GLN A 116 7.24 -10.94 -13.43
CA GLN A 116 8.62 -10.98 -13.92
C GLN A 116 8.75 -10.56 -15.41
N GLY A 117 8.01 -9.52 -15.79
CA GLY A 117 8.03 -8.96 -17.14
C GLY A 117 7.10 -9.66 -18.16
N ALA A 118 6.61 -10.87 -17.90
CA ALA A 118 5.65 -11.54 -18.79
C ALA A 118 4.22 -11.08 -18.46
N ALA A 119 3.42 -10.76 -19.49
CA ALA A 119 2.05 -10.32 -19.36
C ALA A 119 1.05 -11.44 -19.67
N TYR A 120 -0.04 -11.48 -18.89
CA TYR A 120 -1.12 -12.45 -19.03
C TYR A 120 -2.46 -11.71 -19.00
N GLN A 121 -3.31 -11.97 -19.99
CA GLN A 121 -4.64 -11.37 -20.11
C GLN A 121 -5.67 -12.22 -19.39
N LEU A 122 -6.47 -11.61 -18.53
CA LEU A 122 -7.64 -12.24 -17.93
C LEU A 122 -8.66 -12.62 -19.01
N SER A 123 -9.36 -13.75 -18.83
CA SER A 123 -10.49 -14.06 -19.70
C SER A 123 -11.58 -12.99 -19.61
N SER A 124 -12.35 -12.80 -20.66
CA SER A 124 -13.46 -11.86 -20.68
C SER A 124 -14.47 -12.13 -19.55
N SER A 125 -14.73 -13.41 -19.24
CA SER A 125 -15.60 -13.83 -18.15
C SER A 125 -15.02 -13.45 -16.77
N THR A 126 -13.73 -13.67 -16.53
CA THR A 126 -13.06 -13.29 -15.29
C THR A 126 -13.09 -11.76 -15.11
N PHE A 127 -12.80 -11.01 -16.15
CA PHE A 127 -12.84 -9.55 -16.08
C PHE A 127 -14.28 -9.03 -15.86
N ALA A 128 -15.29 -9.65 -16.48
CA ALA A 128 -16.69 -9.30 -16.26
C ALA A 128 -17.11 -9.53 -14.79
N MET A 129 -16.68 -10.63 -14.16
CA MET A 129 -16.91 -10.87 -12.72
C MET A 129 -16.24 -9.82 -11.84
N LEU A 130 -15.00 -9.43 -12.14
CA LEU A 130 -14.30 -8.35 -11.41
C LEU A 130 -15.00 -7.01 -11.58
N LYS A 131 -15.47 -6.69 -12.79
CA LYS A 131 -16.26 -5.48 -13.06
C LYS A 131 -17.55 -5.49 -12.23
N GLN A 132 -18.27 -6.60 -12.21
CA GLN A 132 -19.51 -6.73 -11.42
C GLN A 132 -19.24 -6.58 -9.92
N ALA A 133 -18.18 -7.23 -9.40
CA ALA A 133 -17.78 -7.09 -8.00
C ALA A 133 -17.42 -5.63 -7.65
N TYR A 134 -16.73 -4.93 -8.55
CA TYR A 134 -16.40 -3.50 -8.39
C TYR A 134 -17.66 -2.64 -8.30
N VAL A 135 -18.62 -2.83 -9.23
CA VAL A 135 -19.89 -2.09 -9.24
C VAL A 135 -20.68 -2.35 -7.95
N GLN A 136 -20.75 -3.61 -7.50
CA GLN A 136 -21.41 -3.95 -6.23
C GLN A 136 -20.71 -3.31 -5.03
N ALA A 137 -19.36 -3.30 -4.99
CA ALA A 137 -18.60 -2.64 -3.94
C ALA A 137 -18.88 -1.13 -3.91
N GLN A 138 -18.96 -0.46 -5.07
CA GLN A 138 -19.34 0.94 -5.16
C GLN A 138 -20.77 1.19 -4.63
N ALA A 139 -21.73 0.35 -5.00
CA ALA A 139 -23.12 0.46 -4.55
C ALA A 139 -23.19 0.30 -3.01
N ARG A 140 -22.51 -0.68 -2.43
CA ARG A 140 -22.40 -0.88 -0.98
C ARG A 140 -21.80 0.35 -0.27
N THR A 141 -20.75 0.94 -0.83
CA THR A 141 -20.12 2.15 -0.28
C THR A 141 -21.07 3.34 -0.30
N GLN A 142 -21.91 3.46 -1.32
CA GLN A 142 -22.93 4.52 -1.40
C GLN A 142 -24.07 4.30 -0.39
N GLN A 143 -24.55 3.07 -0.28
CA GLN A 143 -25.57 2.70 0.71
C GLN A 143 -25.04 2.86 2.15
N ALA A 144 -23.74 2.59 2.38
CA ALA A 144 -23.11 2.81 3.67
C ALA A 144 -23.02 4.30 4.06
N LYS A 145 -23.04 5.23 3.09
CA LYS A 145 -23.10 6.67 3.37
C LYS A 145 -24.49 7.14 3.83
N THR A 146 -25.53 6.37 3.51
CA THR A 146 -26.94 6.72 3.80
C THR A 146 -27.59 5.82 4.86
N GLY A 147 -26.94 4.70 5.26
CA GLY A 147 -27.49 3.70 6.15
C GLY A 147 -26.75 3.52 7.48
N SER A 148 -27.45 3.00 8.48
CA SER A 148 -26.96 2.77 9.84
C SER A 148 -25.97 1.60 10.01
N GLN A 149 -25.64 0.86 8.94
CA GLN A 149 -24.71 -0.30 8.96
C GLN A 149 -23.32 0.07 8.40
N GLN A 150 -22.75 1.16 8.82
CA GLN A 150 -21.43 1.57 8.36
C GLN A 150 -20.32 0.71 9.02
N THR A 151 -19.55 -0.01 8.19
CA THR A 151 -18.26 -0.61 8.57
C THR A 151 -17.09 0.32 8.20
N THR A 152 -17.30 1.63 8.27
CA THR A 152 -16.24 2.61 8.06
C THR A 152 -15.33 2.66 9.29
N PRO A 153 -14.05 3.04 9.16
CA PRO A 153 -13.18 3.24 10.32
C PRO A 153 -13.81 4.12 11.40
N ALA A 154 -14.50 5.20 11.01
CA ALA A 154 -15.21 6.08 11.94
C ALA A 154 -16.35 5.37 12.69
N ALA A 155 -17.14 4.53 12.02
CA ALA A 155 -18.20 3.74 12.65
C ALA A 155 -17.63 2.67 13.61
N LEU A 156 -16.43 2.20 13.35
CA LEU A 156 -15.68 1.33 14.27
C LEU A 156 -15.06 2.11 15.44
N GLY A 157 -15.10 3.43 15.41
CA GLY A 157 -14.49 4.29 16.44
C GLY A 157 -13.02 4.61 16.18
N ILE A 158 -12.54 4.33 14.96
CA ILE A 158 -11.17 4.69 14.55
C ILE A 158 -11.18 6.09 13.97
N ASN A 159 -10.49 7.01 14.64
CA ASN A 159 -10.28 8.38 14.15
C ASN A 159 -8.78 8.73 14.17
N PRO A 160 -8.03 8.46 13.10
CA PRO A 160 -6.59 8.69 13.08
C PRO A 160 -6.16 10.12 13.39
N ARG A 161 -7.02 11.11 13.13
CA ARG A 161 -6.72 12.51 13.46
C ARG A 161 -6.55 12.76 14.96
N THR A 162 -7.25 11.99 15.78
CA THR A 162 -7.15 12.11 17.24
C THR A 162 -5.90 11.45 17.83
N TRP A 163 -5.15 10.72 17.00
CA TRP A 163 -3.87 10.13 17.41
C TRP A 163 -2.70 11.08 17.24
N LEU A 164 -2.91 12.19 16.49
CA LEU A 164 -1.88 13.18 16.22
C LEU A 164 -1.81 14.17 17.37
N LYS A 165 -0.62 14.34 17.93
CA LYS A 165 -0.28 15.31 18.95
C LYS A 165 0.97 16.09 18.58
N ASP A 166 1.18 17.22 19.24
CA ASP A 166 2.31 18.11 19.01
C ASP A 166 2.46 18.53 17.52
N ALA A 167 1.31 18.68 16.83
CA ALA A 167 1.30 19.04 15.43
C ALA A 167 1.90 20.43 15.21
N LYS A 168 2.76 20.55 14.18
CA LYS A 168 3.44 21.78 13.79
C LYS A 168 3.41 21.94 12.28
N THR A 169 3.26 23.15 11.81
CA THR A 169 3.50 23.50 10.41
C THR A 169 4.99 23.77 10.22
N GLU A 170 5.67 22.94 9.45
CA GLU A 170 7.12 23.02 9.21
C GLU A 170 7.49 23.98 8.07
N GLY A 171 6.48 24.48 7.35
CA GLY A 171 6.65 25.35 6.21
C GLY A 171 6.02 24.79 4.94
N SER A 172 6.66 24.99 3.81
CA SER A 172 6.14 24.53 2.51
C SER A 172 7.24 23.90 1.69
N ASP A 173 6.89 22.80 1.02
CA ASP A 173 7.75 22.07 0.10
C ASP A 173 7.03 21.85 -1.23
N GLU A 174 7.78 21.60 -2.28
CA GLU A 174 7.22 21.15 -3.55
C GLU A 174 7.08 19.63 -3.55
N VAL A 175 5.88 19.11 -3.75
CA VAL A 175 5.62 17.67 -3.90
C VAL A 175 4.99 17.40 -5.25
N GLY A 176 5.74 16.73 -6.13
CA GLY A 176 5.27 16.40 -7.48
C GLY A 176 4.92 17.62 -8.33
N GLY A 177 5.67 18.71 -8.21
CA GLY A 177 5.44 19.95 -8.94
C GLY A 177 4.34 20.83 -8.37
N VAL A 178 3.90 20.58 -7.10
CA VAL A 178 2.83 21.34 -6.45
C VAL A 178 3.29 21.86 -5.11
N ASP A 179 3.17 23.19 -4.90
CA ASP A 179 3.39 23.82 -3.59
C ASP A 179 2.47 23.20 -2.54
N SER A 180 3.07 22.72 -1.48
CA SER A 180 2.38 21.96 -0.45
C SER A 180 2.81 22.43 0.95
N ASP A 181 1.83 22.59 1.83
CA ASP A 181 2.10 22.83 3.25
C ASP A 181 2.55 21.54 3.92
N HIS A 182 3.65 21.59 4.65
CA HIS A 182 4.20 20.46 5.41
C HIS A 182 3.78 20.57 6.88
N VAL A 183 3.19 19.51 7.37
CA VAL A 183 2.82 19.37 8.79
C VAL A 183 3.47 18.12 9.34
N SER A 184 4.17 18.28 10.48
CA SER A 184 4.70 17.19 11.30
C SER A 184 3.85 16.99 12.56
N ALA A 185 3.80 15.77 13.05
CA ALA A 185 3.15 15.42 14.31
C ALA A 185 3.80 14.16 14.92
N THR A 186 3.54 13.93 16.20
CA THR A 186 3.81 12.64 16.84
C THR A 186 2.53 11.81 16.93
N ILE A 187 2.67 10.48 16.97
CA ILE A 187 1.53 9.57 17.13
C ILE A 187 1.38 9.20 18.59
N ASP A 188 0.21 9.44 19.15
CA ASP A 188 -0.19 8.96 20.48
C ASP A 188 -0.50 7.45 20.38
N VAL A 189 0.52 6.63 20.63
CA VAL A 189 0.41 5.16 20.54
C VAL A 189 -0.63 4.60 21.50
N PRO A 190 -0.70 5.00 22.78
CA PRO A 190 -1.76 4.58 23.69
C PRO A 190 -3.16 4.86 23.15
N LYS A 191 -3.40 6.07 22.64
CA LYS A 191 -4.69 6.47 22.07
C LYS A 191 -5.04 5.64 20.84
N MET A 192 -4.08 5.42 19.94
CA MET A 192 -4.24 4.57 18.76
C MET A 192 -4.63 3.15 19.18
N LEU A 193 -3.94 2.55 20.16
CA LEU A 193 -4.23 1.18 20.64
C LEU A 193 -5.61 1.09 21.29
N ALA A 194 -6.05 2.12 22.02
CA ALA A 194 -7.39 2.18 22.60
C ALA A 194 -8.49 2.18 21.52
N ASP A 195 -8.30 2.98 20.45
CA ASP A 195 -9.25 3.04 19.35
C ASP A 195 -9.26 1.71 18.55
N VAL A 196 -8.10 1.10 18.31
CA VAL A 196 -7.99 -0.23 17.68
C VAL A 196 -8.71 -1.28 18.54
N ASN A 197 -8.53 -1.26 19.86
CA ASN A 197 -9.20 -2.19 20.76
C ASN A 197 -10.74 -2.02 20.72
N THR A 198 -11.21 -0.78 20.70
CA THR A 198 -12.63 -0.47 20.50
C THR A 198 -13.17 -1.00 19.17
N ALA A 199 -12.38 -0.86 18.09
CA ALA A 199 -12.74 -1.38 16.79
C ALA A 199 -12.81 -2.90 16.76
N LEU A 200 -11.85 -3.60 17.37
CA LEU A 200 -11.86 -5.06 17.50
C LEU A 200 -13.14 -5.55 18.19
N ALA A 201 -13.49 -4.94 19.34
CA ALA A 201 -14.70 -5.26 20.07
C ALA A 201 -15.97 -5.08 19.20
N LYS A 202 -16.06 -3.97 18.44
CA LYS A 202 -17.19 -3.71 17.54
C LYS A 202 -17.27 -4.68 16.37
N VAL A 203 -16.13 -5.07 15.78
CA VAL A 203 -16.07 -6.03 14.68
C VAL A 203 -16.53 -7.40 15.14
N HIS A 204 -16.11 -7.85 16.33
CA HIS A 204 -16.58 -9.08 16.95
C HIS A 204 -18.07 -9.04 17.30
N ALA A 205 -18.55 -7.95 17.87
CA ALA A 205 -19.98 -7.78 18.22
C ALA A 205 -20.90 -7.82 16.97
N LYS A 206 -20.39 -7.44 15.79
CA LYS A 206 -21.11 -7.53 14.51
C LYS A 206 -21.11 -8.94 13.88
N GLY A 207 -20.39 -9.90 14.46
CA GLY A 207 -20.34 -11.29 13.99
C GLY A 207 -19.79 -11.46 12.59
N LEU A 208 -18.87 -10.58 12.15
CA LEU A 208 -18.27 -10.66 10.81
C LEU A 208 -17.39 -11.91 10.71
N PRO A 209 -17.52 -12.74 9.65
CA PRO A 209 -16.74 -13.99 9.52
C PRO A 209 -15.23 -13.78 9.62
N GLN A 210 -14.72 -12.65 9.07
CA GLN A 210 -13.31 -12.30 9.13
C GLN A 210 -12.85 -11.95 10.56
N ALA A 211 -13.78 -11.58 11.45
CA ALA A 211 -13.47 -11.25 12.84
C ALA A 211 -12.96 -12.46 13.64
N GLN A 212 -13.36 -13.66 13.26
CA GLN A 212 -12.96 -14.90 13.96
C GLN A 212 -11.45 -15.16 13.88
N GLN A 213 -10.75 -14.57 12.90
CA GLN A 213 -9.30 -14.69 12.75
C GLN A 213 -8.52 -13.57 13.47
N LEU A 214 -9.23 -12.55 13.98
CA LEU A 214 -8.63 -11.44 14.71
C LEU A 214 -8.75 -11.69 16.22
N PRO A 215 -7.82 -11.18 17.04
CA PRO A 215 -8.01 -11.19 18.49
C PRO A 215 -9.25 -10.37 18.84
N SER A 216 -9.99 -10.79 19.86
CA SER A 216 -11.17 -10.06 20.33
C SER A 216 -10.80 -8.73 21.00
N SER A 217 -9.61 -8.67 21.57
CA SER A 217 -9.06 -7.47 22.22
C SER A 217 -7.55 -7.55 22.32
N ILE A 218 -6.92 -6.41 22.50
CA ILE A 218 -5.52 -6.28 22.93
C ILE A 218 -5.56 -6.07 24.46
N THR A 219 -4.96 -7.00 25.23
CA THR A 219 -4.99 -6.89 26.68
C THR A 219 -4.20 -5.67 27.19
N PRO A 220 -4.47 -5.18 28.41
CA PRO A 220 -3.72 -4.05 28.97
C PRO A 220 -2.21 -4.30 29.01
N GLU A 221 -1.78 -5.54 29.30
CA GLU A 221 -0.38 -5.93 29.31
C GLU A 221 0.22 -5.91 27.91
N GLN A 222 -0.52 -6.32 26.89
CA GLN A 222 -0.09 -6.23 25.50
C GLN A 222 -0.01 -4.77 25.06
N GLN A 223 -1.00 -3.93 25.41
CA GLN A 223 -0.98 -2.50 25.11
C GLN A 223 0.25 -1.84 25.73
N LYS A 224 0.53 -2.13 27.02
CA LYS A 224 1.72 -1.62 27.70
C LYS A 224 2.99 -2.06 27.01
N ARG A 225 3.14 -3.34 26.65
CA ARG A 225 4.32 -3.85 25.96
C ARG A 225 4.54 -3.18 24.61
N ILE A 226 3.47 -2.99 23.82
CA ILE A 226 3.55 -2.28 22.53
C ILE A 226 3.97 -0.83 22.75
N THR A 227 3.36 -0.14 23.72
CA THR A 227 3.69 1.25 24.04
C THR A 227 5.15 1.39 24.51
N ASP A 228 5.61 0.49 25.37
CA ASP A 228 6.99 0.49 25.86
C ASP A 228 8.01 0.15 24.76
N ALA A 229 7.61 -0.70 23.81
CA ALA A 229 8.44 -1.08 22.67
C ALA A 229 8.60 0.06 21.65
N VAL A 230 7.57 0.87 21.41
CA VAL A 230 7.62 1.99 20.48
C VAL A 230 8.39 3.15 21.10
N LYS A 231 9.50 3.55 20.47
CA LYS A 231 10.36 4.65 20.95
C LYS A 231 10.04 5.96 20.29
N ASN A 232 9.81 5.93 18.99
CA ASN A 232 9.40 7.09 18.21
C ASN A 232 8.29 6.69 17.25
N ALA A 233 7.28 7.53 17.12
CA ALA A 233 6.25 7.38 16.12
C ALA A 233 5.95 8.79 15.57
N SER A 234 6.46 9.09 14.37
CA SER A 234 6.24 10.38 13.70
C SER A 234 5.28 10.21 12.53
N PHE A 235 4.62 11.31 12.24
CA PHE A 235 3.65 11.45 11.17
C PHE A 235 3.91 12.78 10.49
N ASP A 236 4.25 12.74 9.21
CA ASP A 236 4.45 13.90 8.38
C ASP A 236 3.49 13.84 7.20
N PHE A 237 2.89 14.96 6.83
CA PHE A 237 2.10 15.02 5.61
C PHE A 237 2.28 16.35 4.88
N TRP A 238 2.09 16.29 3.57
CA TRP A 238 2.10 17.42 2.67
C TRP A 238 0.76 17.55 1.98
N THR A 239 0.18 18.72 2.07
CA THR A 239 -1.12 19.03 1.47
C THR A 239 -0.99 20.19 0.50
N GLY A 240 -1.60 20.09 -0.68
CA GLY A 240 -1.57 21.20 -1.65
C GLY A 240 -2.13 22.47 -1.06
N LYS A 241 -1.43 23.60 -1.23
CA LYS A 241 -1.83 24.89 -0.65
C LYS A 241 -3.23 25.33 -1.07
N ASP A 242 -3.57 25.13 -2.35
CA ASP A 242 -4.81 25.66 -2.91
C ASP A 242 -6.00 24.73 -2.70
N ASP A 243 -5.79 23.41 -2.83
CA ASP A 243 -6.87 22.41 -2.87
C ASP A 243 -6.99 21.57 -1.58
N LYS A 244 -5.99 21.69 -0.70
CA LYS A 244 -5.87 20.90 0.55
C LYS A 244 -6.05 19.40 0.31
N ILE A 245 -5.54 18.90 -0.82
CA ILE A 245 -5.49 17.48 -1.13
C ILE A 245 -4.14 16.93 -0.69
N LEU A 246 -4.15 15.79 -0.01
CA LEU A 246 -2.95 15.08 0.41
C LEU A 246 -2.06 14.74 -0.80
N ARG A 247 -0.80 15.18 -0.76
CA ARG A 247 0.22 14.88 -1.76
C ARG A 247 1.18 13.80 -1.31
N ARG A 248 1.59 13.86 -0.05
CA ARG A 248 2.48 12.88 0.55
C ARG A 248 2.10 12.64 2.01
N LEU A 249 2.32 11.43 2.47
CA LEU A 249 2.17 11.01 3.86
C LEU A 249 3.36 10.12 4.21
N LEU A 250 4.05 10.44 5.28
CA LEU A 250 5.18 9.67 5.79
C LEU A 250 4.91 9.30 7.26
N VAL A 251 4.94 8.02 7.56
CA VAL A 251 4.88 7.51 8.93
C VAL A 251 6.20 6.80 9.21
N LYS A 252 6.85 7.16 10.29
CA LYS A 252 8.04 6.47 10.79
C LYS A 252 7.79 5.99 12.20
N LEU A 253 8.12 4.74 12.44
CA LEU A 253 8.02 4.13 13.75
C LEU A 253 9.33 3.40 14.06
N ASN A 254 9.93 3.72 15.19
CA ASN A 254 11.08 3.02 15.72
C ASN A 254 10.63 2.19 16.93
N PHE A 255 11.02 0.92 16.96
CA PHE A 255 10.66 0.01 18.05
C PHE A 255 11.87 -0.76 18.58
N GLN A 256 11.78 -1.18 19.82
CA GLN A 256 12.78 -2.02 20.50
C GLN A 256 12.10 -3.28 21.05
N VAL A 257 12.74 -4.43 20.81
CA VAL A 257 12.30 -5.71 21.36
C VAL A 257 12.87 -5.88 22.77
N PRO A 258 12.03 -6.09 23.79
CA PRO A 258 12.47 -6.34 25.14
C PRO A 258 13.49 -7.50 25.22
N PRO A 259 14.52 -7.43 26.06
CA PRO A 259 15.53 -8.50 26.18
C PRO A 259 14.93 -9.89 26.38
N SER A 260 13.86 -10.02 27.15
CA SER A 260 13.15 -11.28 27.41
C SER A 260 12.49 -11.91 26.16
N GLU A 261 12.22 -11.11 25.12
CA GLU A 261 11.52 -11.55 23.91
C GLU A 261 12.46 -11.75 22.71
N ARG A 262 13.76 -11.38 22.83
CA ARG A 262 14.72 -11.44 21.72
C ARG A 262 14.96 -12.85 21.18
N SER A 263 14.92 -13.86 22.05
CA SER A 263 15.05 -15.26 21.62
C SER A 263 13.88 -15.68 20.72
N THR A 264 12.66 -15.35 21.10
CA THR A 264 11.46 -15.58 20.31
C THR A 264 11.46 -14.76 19.01
N ALA A 265 12.02 -13.54 19.05
CA ALA A 265 12.20 -12.67 17.91
C ALA A 265 13.44 -13.03 17.05
N ARG A 266 14.03 -14.22 17.21
CA ARG A 266 15.20 -14.70 16.44
C ARG A 266 16.38 -13.72 16.45
N GLY A 267 16.65 -13.13 17.60
CA GLY A 267 17.75 -12.19 17.80
C GLY A 267 17.47 -10.75 17.33
N VAL A 268 16.29 -10.45 16.86
CA VAL A 268 15.89 -9.06 16.55
C VAL A 268 15.85 -8.26 17.85
N THR A 269 16.61 -7.16 17.90
CA THR A 269 16.67 -6.25 19.06
C THR A 269 15.77 -5.03 18.91
N GLY A 270 15.27 -4.78 17.69
CA GLY A 270 14.40 -3.65 17.36
C GLY A 270 14.34 -3.46 15.85
N GLY A 271 13.86 -2.32 15.44
CA GLY A 271 13.82 -1.98 14.02
C GLY A 271 13.08 -0.66 13.73
N ASP A 272 13.09 -0.32 12.44
CA ASP A 272 12.38 0.82 11.91
C ASP A 272 11.28 0.35 10.96
N LEU A 273 10.10 0.92 11.08
CA LEU A 273 9.00 0.78 10.14
C LEU A 273 8.75 2.12 9.50
N GLY A 274 8.76 2.17 8.17
CA GLY A 274 8.40 3.34 7.38
C GLY A 274 7.23 3.02 6.47
N PHE A 275 6.28 3.93 6.42
CA PHE A 275 5.23 3.98 5.41
C PHE A 275 5.35 5.31 4.68
N ASP A 276 5.45 5.28 3.36
CA ASP A 276 5.49 6.48 2.50
C ASP A 276 4.42 6.33 1.42
N TYR A 277 3.52 7.27 1.36
CA TYR A 277 2.52 7.43 0.32
C TYR A 277 2.74 8.74 -0.39
N GLN A 278 2.75 8.73 -1.71
CA GLN A 278 2.80 9.93 -2.54
C GLN A 278 1.84 9.79 -3.71
N ILE A 279 1.21 10.90 -4.10
CA ILE A 279 0.43 11.01 -5.33
C ILE A 279 0.89 12.23 -6.10
N THR A 280 1.18 12.03 -7.38
CA THR A 280 1.60 13.08 -8.30
C THR A 280 0.67 13.13 -9.51
N GLU A 281 0.79 14.14 -10.36
CA GLU A 281 -0.04 14.32 -11.55
C GLU A 281 -1.54 14.22 -11.25
N LEU A 282 -1.95 14.77 -10.11
CA LEU A 282 -3.31 14.67 -9.61
C LEU A 282 -4.30 15.32 -10.57
N ASN A 283 -5.36 14.58 -10.89
CA ASN A 283 -6.43 14.99 -11.81
C ASN A 283 -5.96 15.26 -13.25
N GLN A 284 -4.72 14.88 -13.60
CA GLN A 284 -4.25 14.89 -14.98
C GLN A 284 -4.60 13.58 -15.70
N PRO A 285 -4.82 13.59 -17.02
CA PRO A 285 -5.07 12.38 -17.80
C PRO A 285 -3.91 11.39 -17.66
N GLN A 286 -4.23 10.12 -17.36
CA GLN A 286 -3.25 9.06 -17.23
C GLN A 286 -3.30 8.11 -18.41
N GLN A 287 -2.13 7.80 -18.99
CA GLN A 287 -2.01 6.83 -20.07
C GLN A 287 -1.92 5.42 -19.48
N VAL A 288 -2.90 4.57 -19.80
CA VAL A 288 -2.89 3.16 -19.43
C VAL A 288 -3.20 2.33 -20.68
N SER A 289 -2.26 1.53 -21.09
CA SER A 289 -2.33 0.70 -22.30
C SER A 289 -2.35 -0.79 -21.95
N ALA A 290 -2.94 -1.59 -22.84
CA ALA A 290 -2.82 -3.03 -22.77
C ALA A 290 -1.34 -3.43 -22.98
N PRO A 291 -0.79 -4.35 -22.16
CA PRO A 291 0.55 -4.88 -22.39
C PRO A 291 0.63 -5.59 -23.75
N ALA A 292 1.73 -5.33 -24.49
CA ALA A 292 1.99 -6.04 -25.73
C ALA A 292 2.24 -7.53 -25.45
N ASN A 293 1.88 -8.40 -26.42
CA ASN A 293 2.15 -9.85 -26.38
C ASN A 293 1.64 -10.55 -25.10
N ALA A 294 0.49 -10.11 -24.57
CA ALA A 294 -0.11 -10.74 -23.41
C ALA A 294 -0.59 -12.17 -23.75
N LYS A 295 -0.13 -13.14 -22.97
CA LYS A 295 -0.52 -14.55 -23.05
C LYS A 295 -1.88 -14.77 -22.37
N PRO A 296 -2.62 -15.84 -22.70
CA PRO A 296 -3.81 -16.20 -21.94
C PRO A 296 -3.48 -16.44 -20.44
N PHE A 297 -4.37 -16.01 -19.54
CA PHE A 297 -4.20 -16.14 -18.09
C PHE A 297 -4.00 -17.60 -17.63
N SER A 298 -4.57 -18.57 -18.35
CA SER A 298 -4.37 -20.00 -18.08
C SER A 298 -2.89 -20.43 -18.08
N GLN A 299 -2.03 -19.70 -18.79
CA GLN A 299 -0.59 -19.97 -18.83
C GLN A 299 0.17 -19.40 -17.61
N LEU A 300 -0.46 -18.58 -16.78
CA LEU A 300 0.19 -18.00 -15.58
C LEU A 300 0.53 -19.09 -14.55
N GLY A 301 -0.36 -20.06 -14.31
CA GLY A 301 -0.14 -21.13 -13.33
C GLY A 301 1.12 -21.96 -13.57
N PRO A 302 1.36 -22.45 -14.81
CA PRO A 302 2.62 -23.10 -15.19
C PRO A 302 3.85 -22.19 -15.00
N ALA A 303 3.74 -20.92 -15.40
CA ALA A 303 4.84 -19.96 -15.26
C ALA A 303 5.20 -19.67 -13.79
N LEU A 304 4.20 -19.54 -12.90
CA LEU A 304 4.45 -19.39 -11.45
C LEU A 304 5.11 -20.63 -10.84
N ARG A 305 4.71 -21.83 -11.26
CA ARG A 305 5.34 -23.07 -10.80
C ARG A 305 6.82 -23.16 -11.21
N SER A 306 7.16 -22.70 -12.40
CA SER A 306 8.58 -22.68 -12.84
C SER A 306 9.42 -21.67 -12.03
N LEU A 307 8.82 -20.55 -11.59
CA LEU A 307 9.49 -19.55 -10.77
C LEU A 307 9.71 -20.03 -9.32
N VAL A 308 8.75 -20.73 -8.76
CA VAL A 308 8.85 -21.26 -7.39
C VAL A 308 9.64 -22.57 -7.33
N GLY A 309 9.50 -23.43 -8.35
CA GLY A 309 10.19 -24.73 -8.44
C GLY A 309 11.64 -24.63 -8.91
N GLY A 310 11.99 -23.59 -9.67
CA GLY A 310 13.37 -23.38 -10.16
C GLY A 310 14.38 -22.93 -9.13
N GLY A 311 13.93 -22.61 -7.89
CA GLY A 311 14.81 -22.18 -6.79
C GLY A 311 15.52 -23.32 -6.03
N ALA A 312 15.23 -24.59 -6.33
CA ALA A 312 15.77 -25.75 -5.60
C ALA A 312 16.74 -26.62 -6.43
N GLY A 313 17.26 -26.13 -7.55
CA GLY A 313 18.18 -26.97 -8.34
C GLY A 313 18.80 -26.25 -9.54
N ALA A 314 19.73 -25.34 -9.30
CA ALA A 314 20.61 -24.83 -10.34
C ALA A 314 22.09 -24.93 -9.89
N GLY A 315 22.56 -26.16 -9.85
CA GLY A 315 23.97 -26.51 -9.79
C GLY A 315 24.22 -27.72 -10.70
N GLY A 316 24.17 -27.52 -12.03
CA GLY A 316 24.47 -28.55 -13.01
C GLY A 316 24.71 -27.94 -14.36
N ALA A 317 25.97 -27.91 -14.79
CA ALA A 317 26.44 -27.43 -16.08
C ALA A 317 25.87 -28.25 -17.25
N PRO A 318 25.79 -27.71 -18.48
CA PRO A 318 25.35 -28.44 -19.65
C PRO A 318 26.46 -29.32 -20.21
N GLY A 319 26.27 -30.62 -20.06
CA GLY A 319 27.10 -31.63 -20.73
C GLY A 319 26.33 -32.19 -21.91
N ALA A 320 26.85 -31.98 -23.12
CA ALA A 320 26.43 -32.64 -24.33
C ALA A 320 26.74 -34.14 -24.29
N GLY A 321 25.84 -35.00 -24.78
CA GLY A 321 26.14 -36.42 -25.02
C GLY A 321 24.93 -37.22 -25.54
N ALA A 322 24.97 -37.55 -26.80
CA ALA A 322 24.03 -38.35 -27.54
C ALA A 322 24.04 -39.86 -27.13
N GLY A 323 22.91 -40.55 -27.27
CA GLY A 323 22.84 -41.92 -27.77
C GLY A 323 22.42 -42.99 -26.79
N GLY A 324 21.39 -43.78 -27.09
CA GLY A 324 21.27 -45.21 -26.76
C GLY A 324 20.10 -45.61 -25.84
N ALA A 325 19.08 -46.21 -26.43
CA ALA A 325 18.12 -47.13 -25.80
C ALA A 325 18.68 -48.56 -25.84
N PRO A 326 18.05 -49.66 -25.29
CA PRO A 326 17.00 -49.79 -24.28
C PRO A 326 17.30 -50.95 -23.25
N GLY A 327 16.49 -51.12 -22.23
CA GLY A 327 16.23 -52.42 -21.60
C GLY A 327 16.59 -52.52 -20.10
N GLY A 328 15.66 -52.99 -19.26
CA GLY A 328 15.95 -53.57 -17.95
C GLY A 328 14.92 -53.30 -16.85
N ALA A 329 14.12 -54.30 -16.58
CA ALA A 329 13.16 -54.41 -15.50
C ALA A 329 13.84 -54.44 -14.11
N GLY A 330 13.17 -53.89 -13.07
CA GLY A 330 13.57 -54.09 -11.65
C GLY A 330 12.65 -53.33 -10.72
N THR A 331 11.90 -54.06 -9.94
CA THR A 331 10.92 -53.70 -8.87
C THR A 331 11.58 -53.19 -7.58
N PRO A 332 10.83 -52.96 -6.43
CA PRO A 332 10.26 -51.70 -6.02
C PRO A 332 10.84 -51.19 -4.69
N GLY A 333 10.75 -49.92 -4.42
CA GLY A 333 11.14 -49.37 -3.10
C GLY A 333 10.37 -48.10 -2.76
N ALA A 334 9.57 -48.24 -1.79
CA ALA A 334 8.83 -47.34 -0.89
C ALA A 334 9.05 -45.82 -0.95
N GLY A 335 7.94 -45.07 -1.06
CA GLY A 335 7.59 -44.01 -0.12
C GLY A 335 8.00 -42.59 -0.48
N ALA A 336 7.23 -41.89 -1.33
CA ALA A 336 7.07 -40.44 -1.22
C ALA A 336 5.63 -40.11 -1.66
N SER A 337 4.85 -39.57 -0.75
CA SER A 337 3.49 -39.10 -0.95
C SER A 337 3.47 -37.88 -1.89
N GLY A 338 3.50 -38.11 -3.16
CA GLY A 338 3.27 -37.12 -4.18
C GLY A 338 1.76 -36.86 -4.30
N GLY A 339 1.32 -35.70 -3.85
CA GLY A 339 -0.02 -35.23 -4.14
C GLY A 339 -0.25 -35.18 -5.64
N THR A 340 -1.03 -36.09 -6.18
CA THR A 340 -1.47 -36.12 -7.57
C THR A 340 -2.23 -34.85 -7.89
N ALA A 341 -1.87 -34.14 -8.99
CA ALA A 341 -2.64 -32.99 -9.46
C ALA A 341 -4.10 -33.44 -9.72
N PRO A 342 -5.09 -32.60 -9.32
CA PRO A 342 -6.49 -32.95 -9.50
C PRO A 342 -6.78 -33.21 -10.97
N SER A 343 -7.56 -34.27 -11.24
CA SER A 343 -7.93 -34.65 -12.60
C SER A 343 -8.73 -33.55 -13.29
N PRO A 344 -8.73 -33.45 -14.62
CA PRO A 344 -9.53 -32.46 -15.35
C PRO A 344 -11.02 -32.51 -14.94
N ALA A 345 -11.57 -33.68 -14.69
CA ALA A 345 -12.93 -33.85 -14.20
C ALA A 345 -13.15 -33.27 -12.79
N ALA A 346 -12.15 -33.37 -11.90
CA ALA A 346 -12.22 -32.77 -10.56
C ALA A 346 -12.13 -31.24 -10.64
N GLN A 347 -11.37 -30.69 -11.58
CA GLN A 347 -11.29 -29.26 -11.82
C GLN A 347 -12.61 -28.69 -12.38
N GLU A 348 -13.25 -29.38 -13.32
CA GLU A 348 -14.57 -29.00 -13.84
C GLU A 348 -15.66 -29.08 -12.76
N ALA A 349 -15.63 -30.12 -11.92
CA ALA A 349 -16.55 -30.25 -10.80
C ALA A 349 -16.38 -29.12 -9.78
N TYR A 350 -15.14 -28.72 -9.49
CA TYR A 350 -14.83 -27.58 -8.64
C TYR A 350 -15.39 -26.26 -9.20
N VAL A 351 -15.10 -25.97 -10.48
CA VAL A 351 -15.60 -24.76 -11.15
C VAL A 351 -17.14 -24.71 -11.14
N ARG A 352 -17.79 -25.83 -11.41
CA ARG A 352 -19.26 -25.94 -11.36
C ARG A 352 -19.84 -25.73 -9.97
N CYS A 353 -19.20 -26.30 -8.96
CA CYS A 353 -19.57 -26.13 -7.56
C CYS A 353 -19.45 -24.65 -7.11
N VAL A 354 -18.34 -23.98 -7.46
CA VAL A 354 -18.14 -22.56 -7.14
C VAL A 354 -19.15 -21.66 -7.87
N GLN A 355 -19.51 -21.99 -9.12
CA GLN A 355 -20.57 -21.30 -9.84
C GLN A 355 -21.94 -21.46 -9.18
N GLN A 356 -22.25 -22.65 -8.68
CA GLN A 356 -23.50 -22.93 -7.95
C GLN A 356 -23.54 -22.31 -6.55
N ALA A 357 -22.38 -22.05 -5.96
CA ALA A 357 -22.28 -21.34 -4.66
C ALA A 357 -22.79 -19.89 -4.72
N GLY A 358 -22.91 -19.29 -5.93
CA GLY A 358 -23.60 -18.02 -6.14
C GLY A 358 -23.09 -16.83 -5.29
N GLY A 359 -21.80 -16.86 -4.89
CA GLY A 359 -21.21 -15.85 -4.00
C GLY A 359 -21.27 -16.19 -2.50
N ASP A 360 -21.84 -17.31 -2.13
CA ASP A 360 -21.81 -17.84 -0.76
C ASP A 360 -20.43 -18.45 -0.46
N LEU A 361 -19.64 -17.75 0.36
CA LEU A 361 -18.27 -18.13 0.71
C LEU A 361 -18.19 -19.47 1.44
N ALA A 362 -19.17 -19.81 2.27
CA ALA A 362 -19.19 -21.08 2.99
C ALA A 362 -19.42 -22.27 2.04
N LYS A 363 -20.30 -22.11 1.06
CA LYS A 363 -20.52 -23.10 0.00
C LYS A 363 -19.32 -23.19 -0.94
N ALA A 364 -18.69 -22.06 -1.31
CA ALA A 364 -17.49 -22.04 -2.14
C ALA A 364 -16.30 -22.74 -1.45
N GLN A 365 -16.15 -22.62 -0.13
CA GLN A 365 -15.12 -23.32 0.64
C GLN A 365 -15.35 -24.84 0.67
N SER A 366 -16.61 -25.31 0.72
CA SER A 366 -16.91 -26.75 0.67
C SER A 366 -16.52 -27.37 -0.67
N CYS A 367 -16.51 -26.59 -1.76
CA CYS A 367 -16.07 -27.06 -3.07
C CYS A 367 -14.58 -27.43 -3.11
N ALA A 368 -13.74 -26.87 -2.22
CA ALA A 368 -12.32 -27.19 -2.14
C ALA A 368 -12.03 -28.68 -1.85
N ALA A 369 -12.98 -29.41 -1.28
CA ALA A 369 -12.85 -30.84 -1.07
C ALA A 369 -12.79 -31.64 -2.39
N LEU A 370 -13.32 -31.11 -3.50
CA LEU A 370 -13.33 -31.76 -4.80
C LEU A 370 -11.97 -31.80 -5.50
N ILE A 371 -11.03 -30.96 -5.10
CA ILE A 371 -9.69 -30.87 -5.66
C ILE A 371 -8.60 -31.39 -4.72
N ARG A 372 -8.96 -31.85 -3.50
CA ARG A 372 -8.04 -32.39 -2.49
C ARG A 372 -7.92 -33.92 -2.51
N ARG A 373 -8.51 -34.59 -3.50
CA ARG A 373 -8.39 -36.06 -3.68
C ARG A 373 -7.33 -36.42 -4.69
#